data_62628e5d8f5e45177b1dadbf7aad4a71
#
_entry.id   62628e5d8f5e45177b1dadbf7aad4a71
#
_cell.length_a   1.000
_cell.length_b   1.000
_cell.length_c   1.000
_cell.angle_alpha   90.00
_cell.angle_beta   90.00
_cell.angle_gamma   90.00
#
_symmetry.space_group_name_H-M   'P 1'
#
loop_
_entity.id
_entity.type
_entity.pdbx_description
1 polymer ?
#
loop_
_entity_poly.entity_id
_entity_poly.type
_entity_poly.pdbx_seq_one_letter_code
_entity_poly.pdbx_strand_id
1 'polypeptide(L)'
;MKRSLMKDGKMLRECIEQYKYYSSGNNQMVVYTCLRDSRVFVPWRAGRVNDMAFIKEKGKRYLPVFSNEAQQGDKAGSFELAEKDFVDVITAARFANADGILVDPFTVPFLVEPGEYDTISRMITRTTSED
;
A
#
# COMPACT_ATOMS: atom_id res chain seq x y z
N MET A 1 16.07 -11.30 -1.19
CA MET A 1 15.33 -11.81 -1.90
C MET A 1 13.87 -11.80 -1.76
N LYS A 2 13.34 -11.47 -0.62
CA LYS A 2 11.95 -11.49 -0.42
C LYS A 2 11.22 -10.49 -1.20
N ARG A 3 11.74 -9.30 -1.33
CA ARG A 3 11.09 -8.26 -2.09
C ARG A 3 10.96 -8.59 -3.56
N SER A 4 11.89 -9.39 -4.09
CA SER A 4 11.79 -9.75 -5.48
C SER A 4 10.60 -10.66 -5.76
N LEU A 5 10.13 -11.39 -4.74
CA LEU A 5 8.95 -12.22 -4.89
C LEU A 5 7.67 -11.41 -4.88
N MET A 6 7.71 -10.20 -4.37
CA MET A 6 6.54 -9.34 -4.26
C MET A 6 6.56 -8.20 -5.23
N LYS A 7 7.48 -8.26 -6.18
CA LYS A 7 7.76 -7.16 -7.04
C LYS A 7 6.57 -6.73 -7.89
N ASP A 8 5.79 -7.67 -8.39
CA ASP A 8 4.64 -7.35 -9.23
C ASP A 8 3.35 -7.20 -8.41
N GLY A 9 3.44 -7.33 -7.10
CA GLY A 9 2.29 -7.16 -6.24
C GLY A 9 1.32 -8.32 -6.23
N LYS A 10 1.65 -9.42 -6.91
CA LYS A 10 0.72 -10.53 -7.02
C LYS A 10 0.41 -11.14 -5.65
N MET A 11 1.45 -11.38 -4.86
CA MET A 11 1.25 -11.97 -3.55
C MET A 11 0.44 -11.05 -2.64
N LEU A 12 0.71 -9.75 -2.71
CA LEU A 12 -0.05 -8.79 -1.92
C LEU A 12 -1.52 -8.81 -2.31
N ARG A 13 -1.81 -8.81 -3.61
CA ARG A 13 -3.20 -8.85 -4.06
C ARG A 13 -3.90 -10.12 -3.61
N GLU A 14 -3.20 -11.25 -3.65
CA GLU A 14 -3.78 -12.51 -3.20
C GLU A 14 -4.07 -12.49 -1.71
N CYS A 15 -3.19 -11.91 -0.92
CA CYS A 15 -3.42 -11.79 0.53
C CYS A 15 -4.62 -10.90 0.83
N ILE A 16 -4.76 -9.81 0.08
CA ILE A 16 -5.90 -8.91 0.27
C ILE A 16 -7.20 -9.61 -0.10
N GLU A 17 -7.21 -10.35 -1.21
CA GLU A 17 -8.39 -11.08 -1.61
C GLU A 17 -8.78 -12.13 -0.59
N GLN A 18 -7.78 -12.82 -0.05
CA GLN A 18 -8.02 -13.81 0.98
C GLN A 18 -8.65 -13.18 2.22
N TYR A 19 -8.15 -12.01 2.62
CA TYR A 19 -8.71 -11.30 3.75
C TYR A 19 -10.15 -10.87 3.49
N LYS A 20 -10.44 -10.43 2.28
CA LYS A 20 -11.81 -10.00 1.95
C LYS A 20 -12.76 -11.19 1.90
N TYR A 21 -12.25 -12.33 1.46
CA TYR A 21 -13.06 -13.54 1.45
C TYR A 21 -13.32 -14.05 2.86
N TYR A 22 -12.32 -13.96 3.72
CA TYR A 22 -12.42 -14.43 5.09
C TYR A 22 -11.67 -13.46 6.01
N SER A 23 -12.42 -12.53 6.60
CA SER A 23 -11.85 -11.45 7.39
C SER A 23 -11.51 -11.91 8.80
N SER A 24 -10.36 -12.52 8.96
CA SER A 24 -9.88 -12.94 10.27
C SER A 24 -8.68 -12.11 10.66
N GLY A 25 -8.37 -12.09 11.95
CA GLY A 25 -7.17 -11.41 12.43
C GLY A 25 -5.91 -11.98 11.82
N ASN A 26 -5.87 -13.30 11.62
CA ASN A 26 -4.71 -13.92 11.00
C ASN A 26 -4.52 -13.44 9.56
N ASN A 27 -5.60 -13.41 8.79
CA ASN A 27 -5.50 -12.94 7.41
C ASN A 27 -5.14 -11.48 7.35
N GLN A 28 -5.62 -10.67 8.29
CA GLN A 28 -5.24 -9.28 8.35
C GLN A 28 -3.75 -9.12 8.62
N MET A 29 -3.21 -9.92 9.53
CA MET A 29 -1.78 -9.86 9.83
C MET A 29 -0.94 -10.31 8.63
N VAL A 30 -1.45 -11.26 7.85
CA VAL A 30 -0.76 -11.68 6.64
C VAL A 30 -0.68 -10.53 5.65
N VAL A 31 -1.79 -9.77 5.49
CA VAL A 31 -1.77 -8.60 4.61
C VAL A 31 -0.74 -7.58 5.10
N TYR A 32 -0.72 -7.32 6.41
CA TYR A 32 0.24 -6.36 6.95
C TYR A 32 1.68 -6.79 6.71
N THR A 33 1.97 -8.07 6.87
CA THR A 33 3.31 -8.58 6.62
C THR A 33 3.68 -8.41 5.15
N CYS A 34 2.76 -8.73 4.26
CA CYS A 34 3.01 -8.54 2.83
C CYS A 34 3.24 -7.07 2.50
N LEU A 35 2.46 -6.17 3.09
CA LEU A 35 2.63 -4.73 2.87
C LEU A 35 4.01 -4.28 3.34
N ARG A 36 4.42 -4.75 4.52
CA ARG A 36 5.71 -4.37 5.09
C ARG A 36 6.85 -4.65 4.12
N ASP A 37 6.75 -5.72 3.35
CA ASP A 37 7.80 -6.14 2.43
C ASP A 37 7.56 -5.74 0.99
N SER A 38 6.44 -5.09 0.71
CA SER A 38 6.07 -4.78 -0.68
C SER A 38 6.69 -3.48 -1.15
N ARG A 39 6.95 -3.44 -2.45
CA ARG A 39 7.19 -2.19 -3.15
C ARG A 39 5.90 -1.89 -3.90
N VAL A 40 5.47 -0.65 -3.82
CA VAL A 40 4.21 -0.23 -4.43
C VAL A 40 4.46 1.01 -5.28
N PHE A 41 3.50 1.32 -6.13
CA PHE A 41 3.56 2.49 -6.99
C PHE A 41 2.68 3.57 -6.39
N VAL A 42 3.24 4.76 -6.23
CA VAL A 42 2.56 5.85 -5.56
C VAL A 42 2.64 7.10 -6.42
N PRO A 43 1.54 7.87 -6.54
CA PRO A 43 1.58 9.14 -7.30
C PRO A 43 2.60 10.08 -6.66
N TRP A 44 3.57 10.51 -7.47
CA TRP A 44 4.72 11.24 -6.96
C TRP A 44 5.00 12.42 -7.86
N ARG A 45 5.37 13.54 -7.26
CA ARG A 45 5.67 14.73 -8.03
C ARG A 45 6.60 15.62 -7.25
N ALA A 46 7.67 16.06 -7.90
CA ALA A 46 8.61 16.99 -7.31
C ALA A 46 9.16 16.50 -5.96
N GLY A 47 9.49 15.21 -5.90
CA GLY A 47 10.13 14.64 -4.72
C GLY A 47 9.21 14.24 -3.58
N ARG A 48 7.90 14.28 -3.78
CA ARG A 48 6.95 13.92 -2.71
C ARG A 48 5.64 13.40 -3.31
N VAL A 49 4.75 12.96 -2.45
CA VAL A 49 3.45 12.48 -2.91
C VAL A 49 2.72 13.59 -3.64
N ASN A 50 1.96 13.21 -4.65
CA ASN A 50 1.22 14.16 -5.46
C ASN A 50 -0.14 14.43 -4.80
N ASP A 51 -0.28 15.61 -4.19
CA ASP A 51 -1.52 15.95 -3.49
C ASP A 51 -2.74 15.92 -4.39
N MET A 52 -2.55 16.14 -5.68
CA MET A 52 -3.68 16.16 -6.62
C MET A 52 -4.26 14.78 -6.83
N ALA A 53 -3.51 13.74 -6.50
CA ALA A 53 -3.96 12.37 -6.71
C ALA A 53 -4.73 11.81 -5.53
N PHE A 54 -4.80 12.52 -4.42
CA PHE A 54 -5.48 12.01 -3.24
C PHE A 54 -6.95 11.76 -3.52
N ILE A 55 -7.45 10.65 -2.99
CA ILE A 55 -8.86 10.30 -3.09
C ILE A 55 -9.58 10.95 -1.93
N LYS A 56 -10.55 11.81 -2.24
CA LYS A 56 -11.29 12.53 -1.21
C LYS A 56 -12.65 11.93 -1.04
N GLU A 57 -12.98 11.62 0.21
CA GLU A 57 -14.26 10.99 0.49
C GLU A 57 -14.71 11.36 1.89
N LYS A 58 -15.91 11.91 2.00
CA LYS A 58 -16.51 12.26 3.29
C LYS A 58 -15.59 13.12 4.16
N GLY A 59 -14.93 14.07 3.53
CA GLY A 59 -14.05 14.99 4.24
C GLY A 59 -12.68 14.44 4.56
N LYS A 60 -12.36 13.23 4.11
CA LYS A 60 -11.05 12.62 4.34
C LYS A 60 -10.27 12.52 3.06
N ARG A 61 -8.95 12.49 3.19
CA ARG A 61 -8.04 12.41 2.06
C ARG A 61 -7.21 11.15 2.19
N TYR A 62 -7.30 10.27 1.22
CA TYR A 62 -6.57 9.00 1.23
C TYR A 62 -5.50 9.01 0.15
N LEU A 63 -4.31 8.57 0.51
CA LEU A 63 -3.22 8.44 -0.45
C LEU A 63 -3.39 7.12 -1.20
N PRO A 64 -3.61 7.17 -2.52
CA PRO A 64 -3.74 5.91 -3.27
C PRO A 64 -2.38 5.33 -3.57
N VAL A 65 -2.26 4.02 -3.48
CA VAL A 65 -1.07 3.31 -3.94
C VAL A 65 -1.53 2.08 -4.72
N PHE A 66 -0.65 1.58 -5.58
CA PHE A 66 -1.00 0.48 -6.49
C PHE A 66 0.02 -0.64 -6.34
N SER A 67 -0.46 -1.86 -6.23
CA SER A 67 0.42 -3.01 -6.09
C SER A 67 1.24 -3.24 -7.36
N ASN A 68 0.68 -2.86 -8.51
CA ASN A 68 1.46 -2.68 -9.73
C ASN A 68 0.73 -1.66 -10.60
N GLU A 69 1.37 -1.23 -11.67
CA GLU A 69 0.83 -0.13 -12.47
C GLU A 69 -0.50 -0.44 -13.12
N ALA A 70 -0.76 -1.70 -13.41
CA ALA A 70 -2.02 -2.08 -14.05
C ALA A 70 -3.22 -1.83 -13.14
N GLN A 71 -3.00 -1.72 -11.83
CA GLN A 71 -4.09 -1.54 -10.89
C GLN A 71 -4.69 -0.13 -10.92
N GLN A 72 -4.10 0.77 -11.70
CA GLN A 72 -4.68 2.10 -11.88
C GLN A 72 -6.00 2.06 -12.64
N GLY A 73 -6.25 1.00 -13.40
CA GLY A 73 -7.47 0.88 -14.18
C GLY A 73 -7.60 2.04 -15.15
N ASP A 74 -8.78 2.66 -15.16
CA ASP A 74 -9.04 3.77 -16.06
C ASP A 74 -8.27 5.03 -15.74
N LYS A 75 -7.59 5.06 -14.61
CA LYS A 75 -6.79 6.23 -14.21
C LYS A 75 -5.34 6.12 -14.68
N ALA A 76 -5.01 5.08 -15.42
CA ALA A 76 -3.64 4.90 -15.91
C ALA A 76 -3.21 6.13 -16.70
N GLY A 77 -2.02 6.63 -16.40
CA GLY A 77 -1.48 7.80 -17.08
C GLY A 77 -1.94 9.13 -16.52
N SER A 78 -2.86 9.13 -15.56
CA SER A 78 -3.34 10.38 -14.96
C SER A 78 -2.27 11.05 -14.11
N PHE A 79 -1.43 10.25 -13.47
CA PHE A 79 -0.38 10.79 -12.60
C PHE A 79 0.89 9.99 -12.80
N GLU A 80 2.01 10.67 -12.62
CA GLU A 80 3.30 10.01 -12.62
C GLU A 80 3.41 9.18 -11.34
N LEU A 81 3.97 7.97 -11.46
CA LEU A 81 4.12 7.08 -10.32
C LEU A 81 5.59 6.85 -10.02
N ALA A 82 5.89 6.67 -8.74
CA ALA A 82 7.22 6.24 -8.30
C ALA A 82 7.07 4.92 -7.56
N GLU A 83 8.04 4.05 -7.71
CA GLU A 83 8.06 2.79 -7.00
C GLU A 83 8.76 2.98 -5.67
N LYS A 84 8.10 2.65 -4.57
CA LYS A 84 8.62 2.87 -3.22
C LYS A 84 8.34 1.68 -2.33
N ASP A 85 9.18 1.49 -1.33
CA ASP A 85 8.88 0.53 -0.28
C ASP A 85 7.66 1.04 0.50
N PHE A 86 6.80 0.13 0.91
CA PHE A 86 5.58 0.55 1.60
C PHE A 86 5.87 1.32 2.88
N VAL A 87 6.93 0.96 3.61
CA VAL A 87 7.29 1.72 4.81
C VAL A 87 7.66 3.16 4.50
N ASP A 88 8.25 3.41 3.34
CA ASP A 88 8.54 4.79 2.93
C ASP A 88 7.25 5.52 2.58
N VAL A 89 6.27 4.81 2.05
CA VAL A 89 4.97 5.40 1.77
C VAL A 89 4.28 5.80 3.07
N ILE A 90 4.41 4.99 4.11
CA ILE A 90 3.85 5.34 5.41
C ILE A 90 4.45 6.65 5.91
N THR A 91 5.76 6.81 5.80
CA THR A 91 6.42 8.04 6.20
C THR A 91 5.88 9.22 5.39
N ALA A 92 5.74 9.04 4.08
CA ALA A 92 5.24 10.10 3.21
C ALA A 92 3.79 10.45 3.54
N ALA A 93 2.97 9.45 3.87
CA ALA A 93 1.58 9.68 4.21
C ALA A 93 1.46 10.48 5.50
N ARG A 94 2.30 10.18 6.47
CA ARG A 94 2.32 10.95 7.72
C ARG A 94 2.71 12.39 7.46
N PHE A 95 3.72 12.58 6.64
CA PHE A 95 4.22 13.91 6.33
C PHE A 95 3.14 14.75 5.62
N ALA A 96 2.35 14.10 4.78
CA ALA A 96 1.28 14.78 4.04
C ALA A 96 -0.03 14.86 4.82
N ASN A 97 -0.06 14.35 6.04
CA ASN A 97 -1.27 14.32 6.87
C ASN A 97 -2.43 13.62 6.18
N ALA A 98 -2.13 12.52 5.50
CA ALA A 98 -3.19 11.72 4.87
C ALA A 98 -4.02 11.03 5.94
N ASP A 99 -5.29 10.86 5.67
CA ASP A 99 -6.18 10.17 6.59
C ASP A 99 -6.10 8.65 6.47
N GLY A 100 -5.30 8.17 5.55
CA GLY A 100 -5.04 6.75 5.37
C GLY A 100 -4.38 6.51 4.04
N ILE A 101 -3.95 5.26 3.83
CA ILE A 101 -3.38 4.80 2.56
C ILE A 101 -4.36 3.80 1.97
N LEU A 102 -4.78 4.02 0.74
CA LEU A 102 -5.76 3.15 0.09
C LEU A 102 -5.06 2.35 -1.00
N VAL A 103 -4.89 1.07 -0.74
CA VAL A 103 -4.17 0.18 -1.66
C VAL A 103 -5.14 -0.31 -2.73
N ASP A 104 -4.72 -0.19 -4.00
CA ASP A 104 -5.49 -0.66 -5.16
C ASP A 104 -6.94 -0.19 -5.14
N PRO A 105 -7.15 1.13 -5.02
CA PRO A 105 -8.51 1.65 -4.83
C PRO A 105 -9.49 1.36 -5.96
N PHE A 106 -8.98 1.07 -7.15
CA PHE A 106 -9.86 0.90 -8.32
C PHE A 106 -10.07 -0.56 -8.70
N THR A 107 -9.48 -1.48 -7.94
CA THR A 107 -9.66 -2.91 -8.20
C THR A 107 -10.10 -3.62 -6.92
N VAL A 108 -9.16 -4.00 -6.06
CA VAL A 108 -9.52 -4.66 -4.79
C VAL A 108 -8.99 -3.80 -3.65
N PRO A 109 -9.76 -2.81 -3.21
CA PRO A 109 -9.26 -1.82 -2.27
C PRO A 109 -9.00 -2.38 -0.87
N PHE A 110 -7.93 -1.89 -0.26
CA PHE A 110 -7.61 -2.22 1.11
C PHE A 110 -7.14 -0.94 1.80
N LEU A 111 -7.87 -0.52 2.83
CA LEU A 111 -7.56 0.73 3.52
C LEU A 111 -6.62 0.46 4.69
N VAL A 112 -5.54 1.23 4.75
CA VAL A 112 -4.62 1.23 5.89
C VAL A 112 -4.83 2.54 6.64
N GLU A 113 -5.39 2.46 7.84
CA GLU A 113 -5.65 3.65 8.63
C GLU A 113 -4.40 4.06 9.40
N PRO A 114 -4.29 5.35 9.77
CA PRO A 114 -3.07 5.81 10.46
C PRO A 114 -2.75 5.01 11.74
N GLY A 115 -3.77 4.49 12.42
CA GLY A 115 -3.54 3.68 13.60
C GLY A 115 -2.83 2.36 13.32
N GLU A 116 -2.78 1.95 12.05
CA GLU A 116 -2.12 0.70 11.65
C GLU A 116 -0.67 0.91 11.21
N TYR A 117 -0.27 2.15 11.02
CA TYR A 117 1.05 2.45 10.45
C TYR A 117 2.19 1.84 11.27
N ASP A 118 2.15 2.03 12.57
CA ASP A 118 3.22 1.50 13.42
C ASP A 118 3.22 -0.02 13.45
N THR A 119 2.04 -0.62 13.45
CA THR A 119 1.94 -2.08 13.44
C THR A 119 2.63 -2.63 12.21
N ILE A 120 2.32 -2.07 11.03
CA ILE A 120 2.91 -2.55 9.79
C ILE A 120 4.41 -2.32 9.78
N SER A 121 4.84 -1.12 10.20
CA SER A 121 6.25 -0.76 10.16
C SER A 121 7.10 -1.66 11.05
N ARG A 122 6.52 -2.17 12.14
CA ARG A 122 7.26 -3.01 13.08
C ARG A 122 7.14 -4.49 12.81
N MET A 123 6.37 -4.90 11.80
CA MET A 123 6.24 -6.32 11.52
C MET A 123 7.58 -6.91 11.15
N ILE A 124 7.88 -8.06 11.72
CA ILE A 124 9.10 -8.77 11.42
C ILE A 124 8.82 -9.79 10.33
N THR A 125 9.53 -9.69 9.22
CA THR A 125 9.35 -10.64 8.17
C THR A 125 10.02 -11.92 8.55
N ARG A 126 9.32 -13.01 8.37
CA ARG A 126 9.86 -14.31 8.65
C ARG A 126 11.14 -14.54 7.89
N THR A 127 11.19 -14.03 6.69
CA THR A 127 12.34 -14.25 5.83
C THR A 127 13.58 -13.50 6.29
N THR A 128 13.43 -12.34 6.93
CA THR A 128 14.61 -11.63 7.41
C THR A 128 15.17 -12.28 8.64
N SER A 129 14.35 -12.90 9.44
CA SER A 129 14.84 -13.48 10.69
C SER A 129 15.70 -14.71 10.47
N GLU A 130 15.70 -15.24 9.27
CA GLU A 130 16.49 -16.40 8.98
C GLU A 130 17.90 -16.10 8.53
N ASP A 131 18.18 -14.88 8.28
CA ASP A 131 19.52 -14.48 7.86
C ASP A 131 20.44 -14.20 9.04
#